data_65d7834aa5824996b8fafae514f3f350
#
_entry.id   65d7834aa5824996b8fafae514f3f350
#
_cell.length_a   1.000
_cell.length_b   1.000
_cell.length_c   1.000
_cell.angle_alpha   90.00
_cell.angle_beta   90.00
_cell.angle_gamma   90.00
#
_symmetry.space_group_name_H-M   'P 1'
#
loop_
_entity.id
_entity.type
_entity.pdbx_description
1 polymer ?
#
loop_
_entity_poly.entity_id
_entity_poly.type
_entity_poly.pdbx_seq_one_letter_code
_entity_poly.pdbx_strand_id
1 'polypeptide(L)'
;MTILSHQLLRELEKNLIGKLSLLSEELDIGWIEMLYVFWIISLGLLYYFLESRKKNRINELIDLIEKMENQDYKIPMKQDDFSILEDKIYKLFIEIVEAKETTTKNSEKQIEYLEDIAHQIKTPITSMLFSIENLEIDFPDNDDIEILKRQTIRLNSLSDILLKLSSLDANKDLMKKEKIRLDELVDYALDSLNLKKSTNVEIEKSLKENSICGDFYWIAEAIINIIKNADNRPTCDKILLSSYKNPLYTSLIIEDNGGGIEKENMKKIFKRFYKTPDSNGFGIGLAMAKTIVEKNNGEISVSNIDGGARFEIKFYNVT
;
A
#
# COMPACT_ATOMS: atom_id res chain seq x y z
N MET A 1 -1.07 -33.35 31.93
CA MET A 1 -1.42 -34.02 30.67
C MET A 1 -0.67 -35.36 30.46
N THR A 2 0.57 -35.51 30.88
CA THR A 2 1.40 -36.74 30.68
C THR A 2 0.94 -38.00 31.46
N ILE A 3 0.29 -37.85 32.60
CA ILE A 3 -0.13 -38.99 33.43
C ILE A 3 -1.42 -39.65 32.89
N LEU A 4 -2.34 -38.86 32.37
CA LEU A 4 -3.60 -39.35 31.78
C LEU A 4 -3.35 -40.15 30.48
N SER A 5 -2.37 -39.72 29.67
CA SER A 5 -2.00 -40.46 28.45
C SER A 5 -1.35 -41.81 28.71
N HIS A 6 -0.59 -41.93 29.78
CA HIS A 6 0.00 -43.21 30.19
C HIS A 6 -1.05 -44.21 30.75
N GLN A 7 -2.07 -43.74 31.45
CA GLN A 7 -3.16 -44.57 31.90
C GLN A 7 -4.05 -45.06 30.74
N LEU A 8 -4.37 -44.17 29.82
CA LEU A 8 -5.16 -44.54 28.63
C LEU A 8 -4.43 -45.55 27.73
N LEU A 9 -3.11 -45.38 27.55
CA LEU A 9 -2.29 -46.35 26.82
C LEU A 9 -2.28 -47.74 27.48
N ARG A 10 -2.14 -47.84 28.83
CA ARG A 10 -2.20 -49.11 29.54
C ARG A 10 -3.59 -49.76 29.48
N GLU A 11 -4.67 -48.99 29.52
CA GLU A 11 -6.02 -49.52 29.35
C GLU A 11 -6.27 -50.01 27.92
N LEU A 12 -5.80 -49.28 26.91
CA LEU A 12 -5.87 -49.72 25.52
C LEU A 12 -5.04 -50.97 25.27
N GLU A 13 -3.80 -51.09 25.85
CA GLU A 13 -3.01 -52.29 25.77
C GLU A 13 -3.72 -53.49 26.39
N LYS A 14 -4.28 -53.39 27.61
CA LYS A 14 -5.02 -54.47 28.27
C LYS A 14 -6.25 -54.90 27.47
N ASN A 15 -7.01 -53.94 26.92
CA ASN A 15 -8.19 -54.27 26.10
C ASN A 15 -7.80 -54.94 24.76
N LEU A 16 -6.68 -54.51 24.16
CA LEU A 16 -6.18 -55.10 22.94
C LEU A 16 -5.66 -56.51 23.12
N ILE A 17 -4.87 -56.74 24.21
CA ILE A 17 -4.37 -58.10 24.59
C ILE A 17 -5.52 -59.04 24.86
N GLY A 18 -6.55 -58.58 25.59
CA GLY A 18 -7.74 -59.41 25.88
C GLY A 18 -8.53 -59.76 24.60
N LYS A 19 -8.71 -58.86 23.67
CA LYS A 19 -9.36 -59.12 22.37
C LYS A 19 -8.51 -60.02 21.47
N LEU A 20 -7.19 -59.86 21.47
CA LEU A 20 -6.28 -60.69 20.68
C LEU A 20 -6.21 -62.11 21.20
N SER A 21 -6.31 -62.35 22.55
CA SER A 21 -6.37 -63.71 23.13
C SER A 21 -7.66 -64.43 22.76
N LEU A 22 -8.79 -63.73 22.73
CA LEU A 22 -10.08 -64.28 22.27
C LEU A 22 -10.06 -64.63 20.76
N LEU A 23 -9.47 -63.79 19.94
CA LEU A 23 -9.27 -64.02 18.52
C LEU A 23 -8.31 -65.19 18.23
N SER A 24 -7.33 -65.44 19.11
CA SER A 24 -6.40 -66.55 18.95
C SER A 24 -7.02 -67.91 19.28
N GLU A 25 -7.99 -67.97 20.18
CA GLU A 25 -8.75 -69.17 20.47
C GLU A 25 -9.75 -69.53 19.34
N GLU A 26 -10.35 -68.50 18.70
CA GLU A 26 -11.31 -68.75 17.59
C GLU A 26 -10.60 -69.06 16.24
N LEU A 27 -9.40 -68.59 16.01
CA LEU A 27 -8.71 -68.66 14.70
C LEU A 27 -7.52 -69.65 14.67
N ASP A 28 -7.26 -70.39 15.77
CA ASP A 28 -6.11 -71.32 15.93
C ASP A 28 -4.74 -70.70 15.53
N ILE A 29 -4.59 -69.39 15.80
CA ILE A 29 -3.40 -68.60 15.48
C ILE A 29 -2.35 -68.85 16.54
N GLY A 30 -1.14 -69.26 16.11
CA GLY A 30 -0.01 -69.52 17.03
C GLY A 30 0.44 -68.23 17.76
N TRP A 31 0.89 -68.39 19.01
CA TRP A 31 1.36 -67.32 19.90
C TRP A 31 2.40 -66.37 19.23
N ILE A 32 3.16 -66.88 18.28
CA ILE A 32 4.18 -66.10 17.53
C ILE A 32 3.51 -65.12 16.59
N GLU A 33 2.42 -65.49 15.91
CA GLU A 33 1.67 -64.63 15.00
C GLU A 33 0.93 -63.53 15.78
N MET A 34 0.39 -63.83 16.95
CA MET A 34 -0.19 -62.81 17.83
C MET A 34 0.82 -61.76 18.31
N LEU A 35 2.03 -62.17 18.66
CA LEU A 35 3.11 -61.27 19.04
C LEU A 35 3.50 -60.36 17.86
N TYR A 36 3.50 -60.89 16.63
CA TYR A 36 3.81 -60.11 15.43
C TYR A 36 2.75 -59.06 15.15
N VAL A 37 1.47 -59.38 15.25
CA VAL A 37 0.35 -58.45 15.09
C VAL A 37 0.40 -57.36 16.18
N PHE A 38 0.65 -57.74 17.42
CA PHE A 38 0.79 -56.82 18.55
C PHE A 38 1.95 -55.83 18.29
N TRP A 39 3.08 -56.31 17.76
CA TRP A 39 4.26 -55.49 17.44
C TRP A 39 3.97 -54.47 16.31
N ILE A 40 3.28 -54.91 15.26
CA ILE A 40 2.86 -54.02 14.16
C ILE A 40 1.90 -52.95 14.67
N ILE A 41 0.93 -53.30 15.50
CA ILE A 41 -0.03 -52.34 16.07
C ILE A 41 0.69 -51.34 16.99
N SER A 42 1.62 -51.85 17.84
CA SER A 42 2.42 -50.99 18.72
C SER A 42 3.29 -49.98 17.92
N LEU A 43 3.92 -50.42 16.83
CA LEU A 43 4.67 -49.57 15.94
C LEU A 43 3.76 -48.54 15.22
N GLY A 44 2.58 -48.95 14.80
CA GLY A 44 1.59 -48.04 14.21
C GLY A 44 1.11 -46.96 15.18
N LEU A 45 0.84 -47.35 16.43
CA LEU A 45 0.46 -46.44 17.52
C LEU A 45 1.60 -45.48 17.87
N LEU A 46 2.83 -45.99 17.94
CA LEU A 46 4.02 -45.15 18.18
C LEU A 46 4.22 -44.13 17.03
N TYR A 47 4.13 -44.58 15.77
CA TYR A 47 4.21 -43.72 14.62
C TYR A 47 3.12 -42.64 14.63
N TYR A 48 1.86 -43.03 14.88
CA TYR A 48 0.75 -42.09 14.98
C TYR A 48 0.97 -41.06 16.11
N PHE A 49 1.47 -41.50 17.25
CA PHE A 49 1.76 -40.59 18.37
C PHE A 49 2.89 -39.61 18.07
N LEU A 50 3.94 -40.05 17.41
CA LEU A 50 5.05 -39.20 17.00
C LEU A 50 4.60 -38.17 15.93
N GLU A 51 3.78 -38.60 14.96
CA GLU A 51 3.24 -37.75 13.91
C GLU A 51 2.28 -36.68 14.49
N SER A 52 1.40 -37.11 15.41
CA SER A 52 0.50 -36.18 16.13
C SER A 52 1.27 -35.19 16.98
N ARG A 53 2.35 -35.57 17.63
CA ARG A 53 3.23 -34.65 18.37
C ARG A 53 3.87 -33.61 17.44
N LYS A 54 4.41 -34.06 16.32
CA LYS A 54 4.99 -33.12 15.31
C LYS A 54 3.96 -32.13 14.79
N LYS A 55 2.76 -32.60 14.43
CA LYS A 55 1.68 -31.76 13.93
C LYS A 55 1.23 -30.72 14.95
N ASN A 56 1.05 -31.13 16.20
CA ASN A 56 0.67 -30.19 17.27
C ASN A 56 1.76 -29.13 17.50
N ARG A 57 3.03 -29.51 17.38
CA ARG A 57 4.13 -28.58 17.55
C ARG A 57 4.26 -27.57 16.42
N ILE A 58 4.01 -28.01 15.18
CA ILE A 58 3.94 -27.10 14.02
C ILE A 58 2.80 -26.10 14.20
N ASN A 59 1.63 -26.53 14.67
CA ASN A 59 0.51 -25.63 14.92
C ASN A 59 0.82 -24.63 16.05
N GLU A 60 1.55 -25.04 17.11
CA GLU A 60 2.02 -24.11 18.13
C GLU A 60 2.98 -23.05 17.58
N LEU A 61 3.87 -23.42 16.64
CA LEU A 61 4.76 -22.48 15.97
C LEU A 61 4.00 -21.49 15.05
N ILE A 62 2.95 -21.97 14.37
CA ILE A 62 2.10 -21.11 13.54
C ILE A 62 1.35 -20.09 14.43
N ASP A 63 0.75 -20.56 15.54
CA ASP A 63 0.06 -19.68 16.51
C ASP A 63 1.02 -18.65 17.14
N LEU A 64 2.27 -19.04 17.34
CA LEU A 64 3.33 -18.15 17.80
C LEU A 64 3.61 -17.04 16.78
N ILE A 65 3.74 -17.38 15.50
CA ILE A 65 3.94 -16.40 14.42
C ILE A 65 2.75 -15.47 14.29
N GLU A 66 1.51 -15.98 14.34
CA GLU A 66 0.28 -15.16 14.31
C GLU A 66 0.18 -14.20 15.51
N LYS A 67 0.55 -14.63 16.70
CA LYS A 67 0.59 -13.76 17.89
C LYS A 67 1.63 -12.65 17.74
N MET A 68 2.80 -12.98 17.21
CA MET A 68 3.84 -11.97 16.92
C MET A 68 3.37 -10.94 15.88
N GLU A 69 2.66 -11.37 14.85
CA GLU A 69 2.07 -10.48 13.84
C GLU A 69 1.05 -9.51 14.46
N ASN A 70 0.30 -9.96 15.47
CA ASN A 70 -0.67 -9.17 16.23
C ASN A 70 -0.05 -8.36 17.39
N GLN A 71 1.28 -8.22 17.45
CA GLN A 71 2.03 -7.47 18.46
C GLN A 71 1.90 -8.02 19.90
N ASP A 72 1.54 -9.29 20.08
CA ASP A 72 1.57 -9.95 21.38
C ASP A 72 2.91 -10.71 21.59
N TYR A 73 3.83 -10.06 22.29
CA TYR A 73 5.20 -10.54 22.51
C TYR A 73 5.36 -11.41 23.78
N LYS A 74 4.28 -11.69 24.51
CA LYS A 74 4.32 -12.50 25.74
C LYS A 74 4.16 -13.97 25.43
N ILE A 75 5.26 -14.62 25.07
CA ILE A 75 5.24 -16.02 24.69
C ILE A 75 5.99 -16.86 25.74
N PRO A 76 5.36 -17.86 26.36
CA PRO A 76 6.04 -18.79 27.26
C PRO A 76 6.91 -19.75 26.43
N MET A 77 8.23 -19.66 26.59
CA MET A 77 9.17 -20.59 25.97
C MET A 77 9.08 -21.96 26.63
N LYS A 78 8.98 -23.02 25.83
CA LYS A 78 9.06 -24.41 26.29
C LYS A 78 10.48 -24.94 26.06
N GLN A 79 11.02 -25.67 27.01
CA GLN A 79 12.30 -26.37 26.86
C GLN A 79 12.08 -27.71 26.14
N ASP A 80 12.23 -27.73 24.84
CA ASP A 80 12.21 -28.93 23.99
C ASP A 80 13.15 -28.78 22.78
N ASP A 81 13.18 -29.79 21.90
CA ASP A 81 14.07 -29.80 20.71
C ASP A 81 13.81 -28.65 19.73
N PHE A 82 12.65 -27.98 19.83
CA PHE A 82 12.30 -26.83 19.01
C PHE A 82 12.60 -25.48 19.67
N SER A 83 13.04 -25.44 20.90
CA SER A 83 13.34 -24.20 21.63
C SER A 83 14.38 -23.34 20.92
N ILE A 84 15.39 -23.96 20.30
CA ILE A 84 16.42 -23.25 19.52
C ILE A 84 15.80 -22.56 18.29
N LEU A 85 14.82 -23.19 17.64
CA LEU A 85 14.12 -22.62 16.49
C LEU A 85 13.21 -21.48 16.93
N GLU A 86 12.48 -21.66 18.04
CA GLU A 86 11.64 -20.60 18.65
C GLU A 86 12.48 -19.38 19.01
N ASP A 87 13.63 -19.55 19.67
CA ASP A 87 14.55 -18.50 20.02
C ASP A 87 15.05 -17.73 18.79
N LYS A 88 15.40 -18.45 17.72
CA LYS A 88 15.83 -17.83 16.48
C LYS A 88 14.72 -17.06 15.79
N ILE A 89 13.51 -17.61 15.71
CA ILE A 89 12.34 -16.92 15.13
C ILE A 89 12.06 -15.66 15.92
N TYR A 90 12.03 -15.76 17.26
CA TYR A 90 11.79 -14.62 18.15
C TYR A 90 12.84 -13.51 17.94
N LYS A 91 14.12 -13.89 17.92
CA LYS A 91 15.22 -12.94 17.74
C LYS A 91 15.14 -12.24 16.38
N LEU A 92 14.91 -12.98 15.29
CA LEU A 92 14.71 -12.41 13.97
C LEU A 92 13.51 -11.46 13.92
N PHE A 93 12.43 -11.82 14.59
CA PHE A 93 11.24 -10.98 14.63
C PHE A 93 11.51 -9.67 15.39
N ILE A 94 12.18 -9.72 16.54
CA ILE A 94 12.59 -8.51 17.27
C ILE A 94 13.50 -7.62 16.40
N GLU A 95 14.49 -8.21 15.73
CA GLU A 95 15.36 -7.46 14.80
C GLU A 95 14.57 -6.78 13.68
N ILE A 96 13.54 -7.46 13.12
CA ILE A 96 12.66 -6.88 12.10
C ILE A 96 11.82 -5.72 12.67
N VAL A 97 11.25 -5.88 13.87
CA VAL A 97 10.46 -4.83 14.54
C VAL A 97 11.33 -3.61 14.83
N GLU A 98 12.51 -3.78 15.42
CA GLU A 98 13.45 -2.71 15.71
C GLU A 98 13.93 -1.99 14.43
N ALA A 99 14.24 -2.75 13.37
CA ALA A 99 14.60 -2.19 12.07
C ALA A 99 13.45 -1.38 11.46
N LYS A 100 12.22 -1.89 11.56
CA LYS A 100 11.01 -1.18 11.11
C LYS A 100 10.78 0.11 11.89
N GLU A 101 10.85 0.07 13.22
CA GLU A 101 10.72 1.27 14.07
C GLU A 101 11.80 2.30 13.77
N THR A 102 13.05 1.86 13.62
CA THR A 102 14.17 2.75 13.29
C THR A 102 13.96 3.40 11.93
N THR A 103 13.52 2.64 10.93
CA THR A 103 13.21 3.14 9.60
C THR A 103 12.06 4.15 9.63
N THR A 104 11.01 3.87 10.40
CA THR A 104 9.87 4.78 10.56
C THR A 104 10.31 6.09 11.23
N LYS A 105 11.03 6.01 12.35
CA LYS A 105 11.56 7.19 13.05
C LYS A 105 12.51 8.04 12.19
N ASN A 106 13.34 7.39 11.37
CA ASN A 106 14.21 8.12 10.45
C ASN A 106 13.41 8.80 9.33
N SER A 107 12.37 8.15 8.84
CA SER A 107 11.45 8.72 7.85
C SER A 107 10.71 9.93 8.43
N GLU A 108 10.16 9.83 9.64
CA GLU A 108 9.49 10.94 10.34
C GLU A 108 10.42 12.13 10.53
N LYS A 109 11.66 11.92 10.99
CA LYS A 109 12.66 12.98 11.14
C LYS A 109 13.03 13.63 9.81
N GLN A 110 13.15 12.86 8.73
CA GLN A 110 13.41 13.42 7.41
C GLN A 110 12.27 14.32 6.94
N ILE A 111 11.05 13.97 7.26
CA ILE A 111 9.86 14.72 6.93
C ILE A 111 9.83 16.04 7.70
N GLU A 112 9.96 16.00 9.01
CA GLU A 112 10.04 17.18 9.87
C GLU A 112 11.14 18.15 9.37
N TYR A 113 12.30 17.61 9.01
CA TYR A 113 13.40 18.40 8.45
C TYR A 113 13.04 19.04 7.09
N LEU A 114 12.33 18.30 6.21
CA LEU A 114 11.89 18.86 4.93
C LEU A 114 10.79 19.92 5.11
N GLU A 115 9.90 19.75 6.08
CA GLU A 115 8.87 20.75 6.43
C GLU A 115 9.52 22.03 6.94
N ASP A 116 10.51 21.92 7.83
CA ASP A 116 11.27 23.06 8.35
C ASP A 116 12.01 23.82 7.23
N ILE A 117 12.72 23.09 6.37
CA ILE A 117 13.40 23.69 5.21
C ILE A 117 12.42 24.42 4.31
N ALA A 118 11.29 23.79 3.98
CA ALA A 118 10.32 24.39 3.08
C ALA A 118 9.69 25.64 3.68
N HIS A 119 9.42 25.67 5.00
CA HIS A 119 8.99 26.88 5.70
C HIS A 119 10.05 27.98 5.68
N GLN A 120 11.33 27.62 5.92
CA GLN A 120 12.46 28.57 5.86
C GLN A 120 12.72 29.13 4.44
N ILE A 121 12.39 28.35 3.39
CA ILE A 121 12.49 28.80 2.00
C ILE A 121 11.29 29.68 1.61
N LYS A 122 10.10 29.41 2.12
CA LYS A 122 8.89 30.16 1.80
C LYS A 122 8.97 31.63 2.23
N THR A 123 9.56 31.90 3.39
CA THR A 123 9.71 33.27 3.90
C THR A 123 10.53 34.19 2.98
N PRO A 124 11.77 33.84 2.56
CA PRO A 124 12.53 34.69 1.62
C PRO A 124 11.86 34.78 0.25
N ILE A 125 11.19 33.72 -0.23
CA ILE A 125 10.46 33.77 -1.50
C ILE A 125 9.33 34.81 -1.43
N THR A 126 8.57 34.84 -0.33
CA THR A 126 7.49 35.82 -0.14
C THR A 126 8.06 37.25 -0.11
N SER A 127 9.21 37.46 0.55
CA SER A 127 9.90 38.75 0.55
C SER A 127 10.39 39.17 -0.84
N MET A 128 10.92 38.22 -1.63
CA MET A 128 11.31 38.48 -3.03
C MET A 128 10.11 38.86 -3.88
N LEU A 129 8.97 38.16 -3.77
CA LEU A 129 7.75 38.51 -4.51
C LEU A 129 7.29 39.93 -4.18
N PHE A 130 7.26 40.29 -2.91
CA PHE A 130 6.90 41.65 -2.50
C PHE A 130 7.85 42.72 -3.06
N SER A 131 9.17 42.44 -3.08
CA SER A 131 10.18 43.36 -3.66
C SER A 131 9.99 43.50 -5.19
N ILE A 132 9.67 42.37 -5.87
CA ILE A 132 9.41 42.36 -7.31
C ILE A 132 8.14 43.15 -7.64
N GLU A 133 7.07 42.99 -6.84
CA GLU A 133 5.83 43.76 -7.01
C GLU A 133 6.07 45.28 -6.87
N ASN A 134 6.92 45.72 -5.94
CA ASN A 134 7.29 47.12 -5.82
C ASN A 134 8.11 47.60 -7.01
N LEU A 135 9.06 46.80 -7.53
CA LEU A 135 9.85 47.12 -8.71
C LEU A 135 8.96 47.21 -9.98
N GLU A 136 7.92 46.39 -10.08
CA GLU A 136 6.96 46.37 -11.18
C GLU A 136 6.14 47.70 -11.23
N ILE A 137 5.89 48.30 -10.04
CA ILE A 137 5.25 49.62 -9.96
C ILE A 137 6.17 50.71 -10.48
N ASP A 138 7.48 50.68 -10.11
CA ASP A 138 8.46 51.70 -10.48
C ASP A 138 8.91 51.55 -11.93
N PHE A 139 8.92 50.36 -12.48
CA PHE A 139 9.39 50.00 -13.81
C PHE A 139 8.39 49.11 -14.55
N PRO A 140 7.20 49.62 -14.92
CA PRO A 140 6.21 48.87 -15.68
C PRO A 140 6.79 48.50 -17.06
N ASP A 141 6.44 47.33 -17.54
CA ASP A 141 6.87 46.77 -18.83
C ASP A 141 8.36 46.36 -18.90
N ASN A 142 9.00 46.09 -17.77
CA ASN A 142 10.36 45.56 -17.74
C ASN A 142 10.36 44.03 -17.82
N ASP A 143 10.85 43.49 -18.94
CA ASP A 143 10.90 42.03 -19.22
C ASP A 143 11.70 41.26 -18.15
N ASP A 144 12.78 41.82 -17.62
CA ASP A 144 13.60 41.17 -16.58
C ASP A 144 12.83 41.00 -15.24
N ILE A 145 12.02 42.02 -14.89
CA ILE A 145 11.16 41.95 -13.69
C ILE A 145 10.09 40.89 -13.88
N GLU A 146 9.47 40.80 -15.05
CA GLU A 146 8.50 39.74 -15.35
C GLU A 146 9.14 38.36 -15.30
N ILE A 147 10.36 38.20 -15.83
CA ILE A 147 11.11 36.94 -15.73
C ILE A 147 11.38 36.56 -14.26
N LEU A 148 11.87 37.53 -13.45
CA LEU A 148 12.13 37.33 -12.02
C LEU A 148 10.86 36.90 -11.27
N LYS A 149 9.73 37.58 -11.54
CA LYS A 149 8.42 37.24 -10.97
C LYS A 149 8.02 35.81 -11.27
N ARG A 150 8.08 35.42 -12.54
CA ARG A 150 7.78 34.05 -12.97
C ARG A 150 8.68 33.00 -12.30
N GLN A 151 9.98 33.24 -12.20
CA GLN A 151 10.91 32.30 -11.56
C GLN A 151 10.67 32.21 -10.04
N THR A 152 10.35 33.32 -9.39
CA THR A 152 10.05 33.37 -7.96
C THR A 152 8.74 32.63 -7.64
N ILE A 153 7.68 32.82 -8.44
CA ILE A 153 6.42 32.08 -8.34
C ILE A 153 6.65 30.58 -8.55
N ARG A 154 7.52 30.24 -9.50
CA ARG A 154 7.88 28.84 -9.76
C ARG A 154 8.61 28.21 -8.56
N LEU A 155 9.53 28.93 -7.93
CA LEU A 155 10.23 28.47 -6.74
C LEU A 155 9.28 28.29 -5.55
N ASN A 156 8.33 29.20 -5.36
CA ASN A 156 7.26 29.06 -4.36
C ASN A 156 6.43 27.80 -4.58
N SER A 157 6.02 27.55 -5.82
CA SER A 157 5.26 26.34 -6.18
C SER A 157 6.04 25.05 -5.92
N LEU A 158 7.36 25.06 -6.14
CA LEU A 158 8.23 23.92 -5.83
C LEU A 158 8.28 23.65 -4.32
N SER A 159 8.40 24.72 -3.51
CA SER A 159 8.38 24.61 -2.04
C SER A 159 7.06 24.00 -1.55
N ASP A 160 5.90 24.46 -2.07
CA ASP A 160 4.60 23.92 -1.69
C ASP A 160 4.44 22.44 -2.10
N ILE A 161 4.98 22.04 -3.25
CA ILE A 161 4.98 20.64 -3.69
C ILE A 161 5.86 19.77 -2.78
N LEU A 162 7.03 20.26 -2.37
CA LEU A 162 7.92 19.55 -1.44
C LEU A 162 7.26 19.34 -0.08
N LEU A 163 6.55 20.36 0.44
CA LEU A 163 5.75 20.23 1.66
C LEU A 163 4.67 19.16 1.55
N LYS A 164 3.90 19.18 0.45
CA LYS A 164 2.87 18.18 0.19
C LYS A 164 3.46 16.76 0.11
N LEU A 165 4.60 16.59 -0.56
CA LEU A 165 5.28 15.29 -0.63
C LEU A 165 5.73 14.82 0.75
N SER A 166 6.31 15.73 1.55
CA SER A 166 6.74 15.44 2.90
C SER A 166 5.57 14.96 3.76
N SER A 167 4.48 15.72 3.79
CA SER A 167 3.25 15.36 4.51
C SER A 167 2.65 14.06 3.99
N LEU A 168 2.71 13.79 2.69
CA LEU A 168 2.24 12.54 2.11
C LEU A 168 3.08 11.35 2.56
N ASP A 169 4.41 11.49 2.61
CA ASP A 169 5.31 10.42 3.05
C ASP A 169 5.15 10.12 4.57
N ALA A 170 4.89 11.14 5.41
CA ALA A 170 4.62 11.02 6.84
C ALA A 170 3.34 10.25 7.19
N ASN A 171 2.26 10.57 6.50
CA ASN A 171 0.91 10.26 6.93
C ASN A 171 0.36 8.95 6.36
N LYS A 172 1.12 7.84 6.39
CA LYS A 172 0.59 6.56 5.93
C LYS A 172 -0.57 6.07 6.81
N ASP A 173 -0.51 6.33 8.11
CA ASP A 173 -1.48 5.84 9.10
C ASP A 173 -2.56 6.88 9.46
N LEU A 174 -2.45 8.12 8.99
CA LEU A 174 -3.37 9.22 9.32
C LEU A 174 -4.34 9.57 8.18
N MET A 175 -4.28 8.90 7.03
CA MET A 175 -5.26 9.11 5.96
C MET A 175 -6.65 8.68 6.43
N LYS A 176 -7.60 9.60 6.34
CA LYS A 176 -9.01 9.33 6.67
C LYS A 176 -9.56 8.32 5.67
N LYS A 177 -10.11 7.22 6.17
CA LYS A 177 -10.83 6.25 5.35
C LYS A 177 -12.32 6.52 5.49
N GLU A 178 -12.85 7.30 4.57
CA GLU A 178 -14.28 7.62 4.51
C GLU A 178 -14.90 7.15 3.19
N LYS A 179 -16.20 6.96 3.19
CA LYS A 179 -16.93 6.64 1.97
C LYS A 179 -17.17 7.93 1.20
N ILE A 180 -16.62 8.01 0.00
CA ILE A 180 -16.60 9.20 -0.86
C ILE A 180 -17.44 8.93 -2.10
N ARG A 181 -18.31 9.84 -2.46
CA ARG A 181 -18.98 9.85 -3.76
C ARG A 181 -18.03 10.34 -4.83
N LEU A 182 -17.91 9.57 -5.91
CA LEU A 182 -16.94 9.84 -6.96
C LEU A 182 -17.28 11.09 -7.77
N ASP A 183 -18.57 11.39 -7.96
CA ASP A 183 -19.06 12.59 -8.62
C ASP A 183 -18.70 13.87 -7.83
N GLU A 184 -18.96 13.88 -6.52
CA GLU A 184 -18.61 15.00 -5.62
C GLU A 184 -17.09 15.24 -5.58
N LEU A 185 -16.31 14.17 -5.54
CA LEU A 185 -14.85 14.23 -5.53
C LEU A 185 -14.29 14.86 -6.83
N VAL A 186 -14.83 14.43 -7.96
CA VAL A 186 -14.43 14.97 -9.28
C VAL A 186 -14.86 16.43 -9.42
N ASP A 187 -16.06 16.79 -8.98
CA ASP A 187 -16.54 18.16 -9.01
C ASP A 187 -15.65 19.09 -8.16
N TYR A 188 -15.29 18.66 -6.94
CA TYR A 188 -14.34 19.39 -6.10
C TYR A 188 -12.97 19.56 -6.76
N ALA A 189 -12.45 18.52 -7.41
CA ALA A 189 -11.17 18.59 -8.11
C ALA A 189 -11.22 19.58 -9.28
N LEU A 190 -12.30 19.60 -10.06
CA LEU A 190 -12.48 20.51 -11.19
C LEU A 190 -12.66 21.97 -10.74
N ASP A 191 -13.43 22.20 -9.67
CA ASP A 191 -13.62 23.55 -9.11
C ASP A 191 -12.30 24.11 -8.55
N SER A 192 -11.49 23.27 -7.91
CA SER A 192 -10.16 23.64 -7.40
C SER A 192 -9.17 24.05 -8.50
N LEU A 193 -9.34 23.52 -9.70
CA LEU A 193 -8.49 23.86 -10.85
C LEU A 193 -8.82 25.19 -11.51
N ASN A 194 -9.98 25.79 -11.26
CA ASN A 194 -10.47 27.01 -11.94
C ASN A 194 -10.38 26.93 -13.49
N LEU A 195 -10.40 25.73 -14.05
CA LEU A 195 -10.21 25.48 -15.50
C LEU A 195 -11.25 26.24 -16.34
N LYS A 196 -12.46 26.48 -15.81
CA LYS A 196 -13.53 27.22 -16.48
C LYS A 196 -13.17 28.66 -16.80
N LYS A 197 -12.10 29.23 -16.22
CA LYS A 197 -11.71 30.65 -16.41
C LYS A 197 -10.44 30.85 -17.22
N SER A 198 -9.56 29.85 -17.33
CA SER A 198 -8.21 30.05 -17.86
C SER A 198 -7.84 29.19 -19.07
N THR A 199 -8.61 28.16 -19.41
CA THR A 199 -8.28 27.22 -20.50
C THR A 199 -9.48 26.97 -21.41
N ASN A 200 -9.20 26.77 -22.73
CA ASN A 200 -10.22 26.37 -23.71
C ASN A 200 -10.51 24.85 -23.68
N VAL A 201 -10.13 24.14 -22.62
CA VAL A 201 -10.31 22.69 -22.52
C VAL A 201 -11.76 22.38 -22.18
N GLU A 202 -12.40 21.61 -23.04
CA GLU A 202 -13.75 21.07 -22.81
C GLU A 202 -13.67 19.86 -21.87
N ILE A 203 -14.51 19.86 -20.81
CA ILE A 203 -14.57 18.76 -19.86
C ILE A 203 -15.92 18.06 -19.95
N GLU A 204 -15.89 16.81 -20.38
CA GLU A 204 -17.07 15.94 -20.40
C GLU A 204 -17.05 14.97 -19.21
N LYS A 205 -18.20 14.83 -18.52
CA LYS A 205 -18.37 13.89 -17.39
C LYS A 205 -19.41 12.83 -17.75
N SER A 206 -19.00 11.56 -17.63
CA SER A 206 -19.88 10.38 -17.72
C SER A 206 -19.70 9.51 -16.48
N LEU A 207 -19.97 10.10 -15.31
CA LEU A 207 -19.81 9.43 -14.02
C LEU A 207 -21.12 8.75 -13.62
N LYS A 208 -21.02 7.50 -13.17
CA LYS A 208 -22.15 6.80 -12.52
C LYS A 208 -22.11 7.11 -11.02
N GLU A 209 -23.23 6.92 -10.33
CA GLU A 209 -23.30 7.01 -8.87
C GLU A 209 -22.47 5.89 -8.21
N ASN A 210 -21.18 6.10 -8.13
CA ASN A 210 -20.21 5.19 -7.54
C ASN A 210 -19.59 5.83 -6.30
N SER A 211 -19.23 5.01 -5.33
CA SER A 211 -18.48 5.44 -4.16
C SER A 211 -17.19 4.62 -4.00
N ILE A 212 -16.18 5.26 -3.46
CA ILE A 212 -14.88 4.69 -3.11
C ILE A 212 -14.64 4.89 -1.61
N CYS A 213 -13.63 4.19 -1.07
CA CYS A 213 -13.17 4.40 0.31
C CYS A 213 -11.77 5.00 0.27
N GLY A 214 -11.54 6.10 1.00
CA GLY A 214 -10.24 6.74 1.05
C GLY A 214 -10.29 8.13 1.68
N ASP A 215 -9.21 8.91 1.50
CA ASP A 215 -9.11 10.29 1.96
C ASP A 215 -9.53 11.24 0.84
N PHE A 216 -10.60 12.00 1.09
CA PHE A 216 -11.22 12.88 0.09
C PHE A 216 -10.22 13.88 -0.50
N TYR A 217 -9.49 14.60 0.35
CA TYR A 217 -8.60 15.67 -0.11
C TYR A 217 -7.36 15.16 -0.82
N TRP A 218 -6.79 14.07 -0.35
CA TRP A 218 -5.65 13.45 -1.01
C TRP A 218 -6.03 12.86 -2.38
N ILE A 219 -7.16 12.17 -2.47
CA ILE A 219 -7.58 11.60 -3.76
C ILE A 219 -7.96 12.72 -4.74
N ALA A 220 -8.61 13.81 -4.27
CA ALA A 220 -8.84 14.99 -5.09
C ALA A 220 -7.53 15.57 -5.64
N GLU A 221 -6.48 15.70 -4.81
CA GLU A 221 -5.16 16.17 -5.24
C GLU A 221 -4.54 15.24 -6.32
N ALA A 222 -4.73 13.91 -6.21
CA ALA A 222 -4.28 12.99 -7.26
C ALA A 222 -4.99 13.24 -8.59
N ILE A 223 -6.31 13.43 -8.56
CA ILE A 223 -7.11 13.75 -9.76
C ILE A 223 -6.66 15.09 -10.35
N ILE A 224 -6.48 16.12 -9.52
CA ILE A 224 -5.97 17.45 -9.91
C ILE A 224 -4.63 17.32 -10.64
N ASN A 225 -3.71 16.54 -10.13
CA ASN A 225 -2.39 16.36 -10.75
C ASN A 225 -2.46 15.66 -12.12
N ILE A 226 -3.39 14.72 -12.30
CA ILE A 226 -3.58 14.05 -13.59
C ILE A 226 -4.21 15.01 -14.59
N ILE A 227 -5.25 15.75 -14.20
CA ILE A 227 -5.92 16.73 -15.08
C ILE A 227 -4.97 17.86 -15.46
N LYS A 228 -4.19 18.39 -14.51
CA LYS A 228 -3.14 19.39 -14.80
C LYS A 228 -2.10 18.90 -15.81
N ASN A 229 -1.76 17.61 -15.76
CA ASN A 229 -0.83 17.05 -16.72
C ASN A 229 -1.41 17.01 -18.14
N ALA A 230 -2.71 16.81 -18.30
CA ALA A 230 -3.41 16.89 -19.57
C ALA A 230 -3.54 18.34 -20.05
N ASP A 231 -4.01 19.24 -19.19
CA ASP A 231 -4.21 20.68 -19.47
C ASP A 231 -2.91 21.40 -19.86
N ASN A 232 -1.77 21.00 -19.32
CA ASN A 232 -0.45 21.55 -19.66
C ASN A 232 0.05 21.18 -21.09
N ARG A 233 -0.69 20.34 -21.82
CA ARG A 233 -0.34 19.96 -23.18
C ARG A 233 -0.98 20.93 -24.17
N PRO A 234 -0.20 21.60 -25.02
CA PRO A 234 -0.75 22.59 -25.96
C PRO A 234 -1.80 22.06 -26.95
N THR A 235 -1.76 20.73 -27.17
CA THR A 235 -2.67 20.02 -28.10
C THR A 235 -3.92 19.50 -27.43
N CYS A 236 -4.04 19.63 -26.11
CA CYS A 236 -5.19 19.14 -25.35
C CYS A 236 -6.30 20.18 -25.35
N ASP A 237 -7.43 19.86 -25.96
CA ASP A 237 -8.64 20.69 -25.93
C ASP A 237 -9.86 19.97 -25.34
N LYS A 238 -9.71 18.66 -25.04
CA LYS A 238 -10.79 17.85 -24.47
C LYS A 238 -10.28 16.86 -23.41
N ILE A 239 -11.02 16.79 -22.29
CA ILE A 239 -10.81 15.80 -21.23
C ILE A 239 -12.15 15.12 -20.95
N LEU A 240 -12.16 13.79 -20.99
CA LEU A 240 -13.31 12.95 -20.64
C LEU A 240 -13.08 12.24 -19.32
N LEU A 241 -14.02 12.41 -18.39
CA LEU A 241 -14.03 11.76 -17.08
C LEU A 241 -15.15 10.74 -17.05
N SER A 242 -14.82 9.47 -16.85
CA SER A 242 -15.80 8.39 -16.77
C SER A 242 -15.53 7.46 -15.59
N SER A 243 -16.54 6.71 -15.16
CA SER A 243 -16.37 5.75 -14.07
C SER A 243 -16.94 4.39 -14.42
N TYR A 244 -16.29 3.34 -13.89
CA TYR A 244 -16.70 1.97 -13.99
C TYR A 244 -16.65 1.29 -12.63
N LYS A 245 -17.59 0.41 -12.34
CA LYS A 245 -17.64 -0.35 -11.09
C LYS A 245 -17.91 -1.83 -11.36
N ASN A 246 -17.20 -2.68 -10.65
CA ASN A 246 -17.45 -4.10 -10.55
C ASN A 246 -17.35 -4.56 -9.07
N PRO A 247 -17.58 -5.85 -8.75
CA PRO A 247 -17.49 -6.33 -7.37
C PRO A 247 -16.12 -6.17 -6.72
N LEU A 248 -15.01 -6.10 -7.49
CA LEU A 248 -13.65 -6.04 -6.99
C LEU A 248 -13.15 -4.62 -6.78
N TYR A 249 -13.52 -3.68 -7.68
CA TYR A 249 -13.04 -2.29 -7.63
C TYR A 249 -14.02 -1.32 -8.28
N THR A 250 -13.85 -0.05 -7.93
CA THR A 250 -14.40 1.10 -8.65
C THR A 250 -13.26 1.82 -9.35
N SER A 251 -13.38 2.12 -10.64
CA SER A 251 -12.37 2.88 -11.38
C SER A 251 -12.89 4.25 -11.81
N LEU A 252 -11.99 5.25 -11.72
CA LEU A 252 -12.09 6.54 -12.39
C LEU A 252 -11.16 6.53 -13.59
N ILE A 253 -11.69 6.91 -14.74
CA ILE A 253 -10.97 6.97 -16.00
C ILE A 253 -10.92 8.43 -16.44
N ILE A 254 -9.72 8.91 -16.77
CA ILE A 254 -9.44 10.26 -17.23
C ILE A 254 -8.76 10.14 -18.59
N GLU A 255 -9.40 10.58 -19.64
CA GLU A 255 -8.91 10.54 -21.01
C GLU A 255 -8.68 11.96 -21.54
N ASP A 256 -7.56 12.19 -22.15
CA ASP A 256 -7.21 13.44 -22.84
C ASP A 256 -6.94 13.17 -24.33
N ASN A 257 -7.06 14.21 -25.15
CA ASN A 257 -6.70 14.17 -26.55
C ASN A 257 -5.38 14.90 -26.88
N GLY A 258 -4.48 15.01 -25.90
CA GLY A 258 -3.22 15.76 -25.97
C GLY A 258 -2.04 15.04 -26.67
N GLY A 259 -2.28 14.07 -27.58
CA GLY A 259 -1.25 13.42 -28.38
C GLY A 259 -0.59 12.18 -27.74
N GLY A 260 -1.06 11.73 -26.57
CA GLY A 260 -0.59 10.50 -25.92
C GLY A 260 0.79 10.62 -25.24
N ILE A 261 1.39 9.48 -24.90
CA ILE A 261 2.67 9.36 -24.20
C ILE A 261 3.55 8.37 -24.96
N GLU A 262 4.80 8.72 -25.23
CA GLU A 262 5.76 7.82 -25.85
C GLU A 262 5.92 6.53 -25.03
N LYS A 263 5.99 5.37 -25.70
CA LYS A 263 6.05 4.04 -25.05
C LYS A 263 7.19 3.93 -24.03
N GLU A 264 8.34 4.54 -24.34
CA GLU A 264 9.51 4.53 -23.46
C GLU A 264 9.30 5.33 -22.17
N ASN A 265 8.40 6.30 -22.20
CA ASN A 265 8.11 7.21 -21.10
C ASN A 265 6.99 6.71 -20.20
N MET A 266 6.11 5.82 -20.67
CA MET A 266 4.95 5.32 -19.89
C MET A 266 5.29 4.79 -18.49
N LYS A 267 6.41 4.06 -18.37
CA LYS A 267 6.90 3.55 -17.07
C LYS A 267 7.64 4.60 -16.25
N LYS A 268 8.11 5.67 -16.90
CA LYS A 268 8.96 6.68 -16.28
C LYS A 268 8.16 7.87 -15.75
N ILE A 269 6.98 8.17 -16.32
CA ILE A 269 6.16 9.35 -15.96
C ILE A 269 5.73 9.37 -14.48
N PHE A 270 5.71 8.22 -13.81
CA PHE A 270 5.42 8.11 -12.38
C PHE A 270 6.67 8.18 -11.48
N LYS A 271 7.87 8.38 -12.06
CA LYS A 271 9.09 8.61 -11.27
C LYS A 271 9.16 10.07 -10.83
N ARG A 272 9.56 10.32 -9.59
CA ARG A 272 9.79 11.68 -9.07
C ARG A 272 10.84 12.40 -9.92
N PHE A 273 10.62 13.67 -10.22
CA PHE A 273 11.49 14.56 -11.02
C PHE A 273 11.66 14.14 -12.48
N TYR A 274 10.89 13.16 -12.95
CA TYR A 274 10.92 12.79 -14.36
C TYR A 274 10.11 13.77 -15.21
N LYS A 275 10.74 14.27 -16.27
CA LYS A 275 10.17 15.24 -17.22
C LYS A 275 10.54 14.87 -18.64
N THR A 276 9.64 15.14 -19.57
CA THR A 276 9.98 15.22 -20.99
C THR A 276 10.50 16.63 -21.29
N PRO A 277 11.33 16.82 -22.35
CA PRO A 277 11.89 18.12 -22.68
C PRO A 277 10.83 19.25 -22.80
N ASP A 278 9.66 18.92 -23.29
CA ASP A 278 8.57 19.87 -23.56
C ASP A 278 7.64 20.12 -22.35
N SER A 279 7.93 19.51 -21.19
CA SER A 279 7.07 19.66 -20.01
C SER A 279 7.45 20.86 -19.16
N ASN A 280 6.47 21.70 -18.81
CA ASN A 280 6.66 22.89 -17.96
C ASN A 280 6.64 22.61 -16.44
N GLY A 281 6.24 21.42 -16.00
CA GLY A 281 6.13 21.05 -14.60
C GLY A 281 7.45 20.71 -13.92
N PHE A 282 7.40 20.33 -12.64
CA PHE A 282 8.55 19.85 -11.85
C PHE A 282 8.80 18.33 -11.97
N GLY A 283 7.92 17.59 -12.67
CA GLY A 283 8.00 16.12 -12.77
C GLY A 283 7.62 15.40 -11.47
N ILE A 284 6.79 16.03 -10.62
CA ILE A 284 6.40 15.49 -9.32
C ILE A 284 4.91 15.09 -9.29
N GLY A 285 4.06 15.76 -10.05
CA GLY A 285 2.59 15.62 -9.95
C GLY A 285 2.09 14.20 -10.16
N LEU A 286 2.50 13.53 -11.25
CA LEU A 286 2.09 12.13 -11.51
C LEU A 286 2.69 11.13 -10.51
N ALA A 287 3.92 11.36 -10.04
CA ALA A 287 4.53 10.55 -8.99
C ALA A 287 3.75 10.69 -7.67
N MET A 288 3.32 11.91 -7.32
CA MET A 288 2.48 12.18 -6.16
C MET A 288 1.10 11.53 -6.33
N ALA A 289 0.46 11.66 -7.47
CA ALA A 289 -0.83 11.02 -7.77
C ALA A 289 -0.74 9.50 -7.56
N LYS A 290 0.32 8.86 -8.05
CA LYS A 290 0.56 7.43 -7.85
C LYS A 290 0.69 7.07 -6.37
N THR A 291 1.52 7.80 -5.62
CA THR A 291 1.71 7.56 -4.18
C THR A 291 0.41 7.71 -3.40
N ILE A 292 -0.40 8.73 -3.73
CA ILE A 292 -1.71 8.95 -3.09
C ILE A 292 -2.65 7.77 -3.34
N VAL A 293 -2.75 7.34 -4.60
CA VAL A 293 -3.62 6.23 -5.00
C VAL A 293 -3.21 4.93 -4.30
N GLU A 294 -1.91 4.61 -4.28
CA GLU A 294 -1.37 3.42 -3.60
C GLU A 294 -1.63 3.43 -2.09
N LYS A 295 -1.53 4.61 -1.45
CA LYS A 295 -1.83 4.77 -0.01
C LYS A 295 -3.33 4.65 0.31
N ASN A 296 -4.19 4.92 -0.66
CA ASN A 296 -5.64 4.73 -0.57
C ASN A 296 -6.11 3.36 -1.10
N ASN A 297 -5.24 2.35 -1.08
CA ASN A 297 -5.55 0.98 -1.51
C ASN A 297 -6.03 0.91 -2.97
N GLY A 298 -5.41 1.70 -3.83
CA GLY A 298 -5.71 1.76 -5.24
C GLY A 298 -4.50 1.48 -6.13
N GLU A 299 -4.75 1.46 -7.42
CA GLU A 299 -3.75 1.31 -8.48
C GLU A 299 -3.99 2.35 -9.56
N ILE A 300 -2.91 2.95 -10.09
CA ILE A 300 -2.97 3.85 -11.24
C ILE A 300 -2.22 3.26 -12.42
N SER A 301 -2.84 3.29 -13.57
CA SER A 301 -2.25 2.85 -14.84
C SER A 301 -2.46 3.90 -15.93
N VAL A 302 -1.63 3.84 -16.97
CA VAL A 302 -1.72 4.71 -18.14
C VAL A 302 -1.60 3.89 -19.41
N SER A 303 -2.37 4.27 -20.41
CA SER A 303 -2.33 3.72 -21.77
C SER A 303 -2.57 4.83 -22.77
N ASN A 304 -2.14 4.64 -24.03
CA ASN A 304 -2.54 5.53 -25.10
C ASN A 304 -3.86 5.08 -25.71
N ILE A 305 -4.65 6.07 -26.09
CA ILE A 305 -5.84 5.93 -26.92
C ILE A 305 -5.62 6.68 -28.24
N ASP A 306 -6.58 6.62 -29.15
CA ASP A 306 -6.50 7.37 -30.41
C ASP A 306 -6.47 8.88 -30.13
N GLY A 307 -5.35 9.51 -30.50
CA GLY A 307 -5.11 10.93 -30.30
C GLY A 307 -4.76 11.39 -28.88
N GLY A 308 -4.65 10.49 -27.88
CA GLY A 308 -4.45 10.94 -26.51
C GLY A 308 -3.94 9.89 -25.53
N ALA A 309 -4.02 10.23 -24.22
CA ALA A 309 -3.69 9.32 -23.13
C ALA A 309 -4.92 9.03 -22.26
N ARG A 310 -4.94 7.83 -21.69
CA ARG A 310 -5.95 7.34 -20.75
C ARG A 310 -5.27 6.95 -19.45
N PHE A 311 -5.62 7.61 -18.37
CA PHE A 311 -5.28 7.26 -17.01
C PHE A 311 -6.46 6.53 -16.38
N GLU A 312 -6.21 5.37 -15.78
CA GLU A 312 -7.20 4.63 -15.02
C GLU A 312 -6.74 4.48 -13.58
N ILE A 313 -7.57 4.95 -12.65
CA ILE A 313 -7.38 4.80 -11.20
C ILE A 313 -8.38 3.77 -10.71
N LYS A 314 -7.90 2.68 -10.12
CA LYS A 314 -8.73 1.63 -9.51
C LYS A 314 -8.63 1.74 -7.99
N PHE A 315 -9.78 1.78 -7.32
CA PHE A 315 -9.90 1.68 -5.87
C PHE A 315 -10.54 0.35 -5.54
N TYR A 316 -9.80 -0.51 -4.83
CA TYR A 316 -10.26 -1.84 -4.48
C TYR A 316 -11.28 -1.79 -3.35
N ASN A 317 -12.37 -2.57 -3.48
CA ASN A 317 -13.36 -2.70 -2.42
C ASN A 317 -12.71 -3.44 -1.26
N VAL A 318 -12.58 -2.77 -0.11
CA VAL A 318 -12.14 -3.42 1.13
C VAL A 318 -13.33 -4.23 1.66
N THR A 319 -13.21 -5.55 1.65
CA THR A 319 -14.15 -6.47 2.29
C THR A 319 -13.97 -6.43 3.80
#